data_5bc0dbcfe6389e25048180c64e7e9dc6
#
_entry.id   5bc0dbcfe6389e25048180c64e7e9dc6
#
_cell.length_a   1.000
_cell.length_b   1.000
_cell.length_c   1.000
_cell.angle_alpha   90.00
_cell.angle_beta   90.00
_cell.angle_gamma   90.00
#
_symmetry.space_group_name_H-M   'P 1'
#
loop_
_entity.id
_entity.type
_entity.pdbx_description
1 polymer ?
#
loop_
_entity_poly.entity_id
_entity_poly.type
_entity_poly.pdbx_seq_one_letter_code
_entity_poly.pdbx_strand_id
1 'polypeptide(L)'
;MRALRWATCLWPGLPQLWLEGSYSGLALAIGFALLFNLVLVSTCAWTELLSKPLSWSAWSGVGLFWLVSAWLSLRWLRTDKPASPAGEDDALYREAQAHYLRASWFDAEVALGRLLERQPRDADARLLLATLLRHCGRCDEAEAQLRVLEKLDGAVKWQMEIRQERDLLAEERKERAAQAGAEQLPWSDIVPFVGAA
;
A
#
# COMPACT_ATOMS: atom_id res chain seq x y z
N MET A 1 -6.74 -5.59 23.59
CA MET A 1 -6.64 -5.93 22.15
C MET A 1 -5.40 -6.76 21.76
N ARG A 2 -4.30 -6.79 22.55
CA ARG A 2 -3.10 -7.61 22.23
C ARG A 2 -3.33 -9.13 22.30
N ALA A 3 -4.13 -9.62 23.24
CA ALA A 3 -4.41 -11.05 23.39
C ALA A 3 -5.19 -11.65 22.21
N LEU A 4 -6.06 -10.88 21.56
CA LEU A 4 -6.84 -11.35 20.41
C LEU A 4 -5.96 -11.56 19.16
N ARG A 5 -4.88 -10.77 19.00
CA ARG A 5 -3.91 -10.91 17.89
C ARG A 5 -3.07 -12.18 17.99
N TRP A 6 -2.85 -12.70 19.21
CA TRP A 6 -2.14 -13.97 19.42
C TRP A 6 -3.04 -15.17 19.14
N ALA A 7 -4.34 -15.06 19.43
CA ALA A 7 -5.29 -16.14 19.16
C ALA A 7 -5.50 -16.36 17.65
N THR A 8 -5.40 -15.31 16.83
CA THR A 8 -5.51 -15.43 15.37
C THR A 8 -4.30 -16.10 14.73
N CYS A 9 -3.11 -16.06 15.38
CA CYS A 9 -1.91 -16.78 14.91
C CYS A 9 -2.02 -18.30 15.08
N LEU A 10 -2.99 -18.80 15.84
CA LEU A 10 -3.17 -20.24 16.06
C LEU A 10 -3.69 -20.97 14.81
N TRP A 11 -4.36 -20.26 13.90
CA TRP A 11 -4.89 -20.82 12.65
C TRP A 11 -4.16 -20.26 11.44
N PRO A 12 -3.54 -21.12 10.60
CA PRO A 12 -2.81 -20.65 9.41
C PRO A 12 -3.71 -19.86 8.44
N GLY A 13 -3.24 -18.68 8.03
CA GLY A 13 -3.96 -17.80 7.08
C GLY A 13 -4.96 -16.80 7.69
N LEU A 14 -5.40 -16.99 8.95
CA LEU A 14 -6.31 -16.04 9.61
C LEU A 14 -5.73 -14.62 9.76
N PRO A 15 -4.45 -14.43 10.12
CA PRO A 15 -3.88 -13.09 10.22
C PRO A 15 -3.92 -12.30 8.90
N GLN A 16 -3.62 -12.96 7.77
CA GLN A 16 -3.63 -12.37 6.44
C GLN A 16 -5.06 -12.03 5.97
N LEU A 17 -6.04 -12.87 6.33
CA LEU A 17 -7.44 -12.62 6.01
C LEU A 17 -8.00 -11.40 6.76
N TRP A 18 -7.64 -11.26 8.05
CA TRP A 18 -8.15 -10.18 8.91
C TRP A 18 -7.47 -8.84 8.69
N LEU A 19 -6.18 -8.84 8.31
CA LEU A 19 -5.38 -7.61 8.15
C LEU A 19 -5.41 -7.07 6.72
N GLU A 20 -5.50 -7.93 5.71
CA GLU A 20 -5.39 -7.53 4.30
C GLU A 20 -6.62 -7.88 3.45
N GLY A 21 -7.55 -8.70 3.97
CA GLY A 21 -8.67 -9.19 3.17
C GLY A 21 -8.23 -10.03 1.96
N SER A 22 -7.02 -10.63 2.02
CA SER A 22 -6.41 -11.28 0.86
C SER A 22 -7.01 -12.67 0.60
N TYR A 23 -7.37 -12.94 -0.65
CA TYR A 23 -7.85 -14.25 -1.09
C TYR A 23 -6.83 -15.37 -0.88
N SER A 24 -5.52 -15.04 -0.87
CA SER A 24 -4.44 -15.98 -0.59
C SER A 24 -4.49 -16.52 0.85
N GLY A 25 -4.79 -15.65 1.84
CA GLY A 25 -4.97 -16.06 3.23
C GLY A 25 -6.18 -16.99 3.41
N LEU A 26 -7.27 -16.72 2.68
CA LEU A 26 -8.46 -17.57 2.67
C LEU A 26 -8.17 -18.95 2.07
N ALA A 27 -7.49 -19.00 0.92
CA ALA A 27 -7.12 -20.27 0.27
C ALA A 27 -6.23 -21.12 1.17
N LEU A 28 -5.27 -20.50 1.87
CA LEU A 28 -4.38 -21.20 2.82
C LEU A 28 -5.15 -21.74 4.02
N ALA A 29 -6.10 -20.98 4.58
CA ALA A 29 -6.92 -21.41 5.70
C ALA A 29 -7.85 -22.57 5.33
N ILE A 30 -8.48 -22.54 4.16
CA ILE A 30 -9.32 -23.61 3.64
C ILE A 30 -8.49 -24.85 3.36
N GLY A 31 -7.33 -24.70 2.70
CA GLY A 31 -6.42 -25.82 2.40
C GLY A 31 -5.97 -26.54 3.67
N PHE A 32 -5.61 -25.79 4.71
CA PHE A 32 -5.25 -26.36 6.01
C PHE A 32 -6.43 -27.09 6.66
N ALA A 33 -7.63 -26.50 6.66
CA ALA A 33 -8.82 -27.10 7.23
C ALA A 33 -9.17 -28.43 6.54
N LEU A 34 -9.08 -28.49 5.21
CA LEU A 34 -9.32 -29.70 4.43
C LEU A 34 -8.28 -30.79 4.74
N LEU A 35 -6.99 -30.41 4.76
CA LEU A 35 -5.91 -31.34 5.06
C LEU A 35 -6.02 -31.90 6.48
N PHE A 36 -6.28 -31.03 7.46
CA PHE A 36 -6.48 -31.44 8.84
C PHE A 36 -7.69 -32.38 9.01
N ASN A 37 -8.81 -32.04 8.37
CA ASN A 37 -10.03 -32.87 8.40
C ASN A 37 -9.78 -34.21 7.73
N LEU A 38 -9.08 -34.26 6.58
CA LEU A 38 -8.73 -35.50 5.89
C LEU A 38 -7.90 -36.42 6.78
N VAL A 39 -6.85 -35.90 7.45
CA VAL A 39 -6.00 -36.68 8.35
C VAL A 39 -6.80 -37.16 9.56
N LEU A 40 -7.65 -36.31 10.11
CA LEU A 40 -8.49 -36.65 11.26
C LEU A 40 -9.49 -37.77 10.93
N VAL A 41 -10.20 -37.66 9.79
CA VAL A 41 -11.12 -38.69 9.33
C VAL A 41 -10.41 -40.00 9.02
N SER A 42 -9.24 -39.92 8.36
CA SER A 42 -8.44 -41.12 8.03
C SER A 42 -7.94 -41.83 9.27
N THR A 43 -7.61 -41.10 10.33
CA THR A 43 -7.13 -41.73 11.59
C THR A 43 -8.26 -42.21 12.49
N CYS A 44 -9.45 -41.60 12.44
CA CYS A 44 -10.59 -41.96 13.29
C CYS A 44 -11.53 -42.98 12.64
N ALA A 45 -11.80 -42.84 11.34
CA ALA A 45 -12.78 -43.68 10.64
C ALA A 45 -12.15 -44.93 9.97
N TRP A 46 -10.87 -44.85 9.56
CA TRP A 46 -10.19 -45.91 8.79
C TRP A 46 -8.94 -46.41 9.50
N THR A 47 -9.09 -46.74 10.77
CA THR A 47 -7.99 -47.24 11.60
C THR A 47 -7.37 -48.54 11.07
N GLU A 48 -8.11 -49.32 10.27
CA GLU A 48 -7.64 -50.59 9.71
C GLU A 48 -6.84 -50.39 8.40
N LEU A 49 -7.03 -49.29 7.66
CA LEU A 49 -6.35 -49.03 6.40
C LEU A 49 -5.00 -48.35 6.55
N LEU A 50 -4.78 -47.62 7.64
CA LEU A 50 -3.52 -46.91 7.87
C LEU A 50 -2.64 -47.72 8.85
N SER A 51 -1.47 -48.16 8.37
CA SER A 51 -0.42 -48.67 9.25
C SER A 51 0.03 -47.58 10.24
N LYS A 52 0.35 -47.94 11.47
CA LYS A 52 0.80 -47.00 12.51
C LYS A 52 1.88 -46.00 12.04
N PRO A 53 2.93 -46.43 11.28
CA PRO A 53 3.95 -45.48 10.80
C PRO A 53 3.39 -44.47 9.81
N LEU A 54 2.40 -44.81 8.97
CA LEU A 54 1.79 -43.92 8.03
C LEU A 54 0.92 -42.83 8.70
N SER A 55 0.22 -43.20 9.78
CA SER A 55 -0.52 -42.27 10.61
C SER A 55 0.42 -41.25 11.28
N TRP A 56 1.56 -41.70 11.82
CA TRP A 56 2.57 -40.78 12.38
C TRP A 56 3.16 -39.81 11.34
N SER A 57 3.44 -40.29 10.13
CA SER A 57 3.94 -39.42 9.05
C SER A 57 2.92 -38.37 8.60
N ALA A 58 1.63 -38.73 8.55
CA ALA A 58 0.55 -37.78 8.21
C ALA A 58 0.42 -36.67 9.26
N TRP A 59 0.42 -37.01 10.54
CA TRP A 59 0.38 -36.02 11.62
C TRP A 59 1.64 -35.16 11.67
N SER A 60 2.82 -35.74 11.38
CA SER A 60 4.06 -34.95 11.25
C SER A 60 4.01 -33.98 10.10
N GLY A 61 3.40 -34.33 8.95
CA GLY A 61 3.17 -33.47 7.82
C GLY A 61 2.26 -32.26 8.14
N VAL A 62 1.15 -32.51 8.85
CA VAL A 62 0.25 -31.44 9.32
C VAL A 62 0.97 -30.49 10.28
N GLY A 63 1.73 -31.05 11.24
CA GLY A 63 2.53 -30.28 12.19
C GLY A 63 3.59 -29.40 11.50
N LEU A 64 4.31 -29.97 10.52
CA LEU A 64 5.31 -29.23 9.75
C LEU A 64 4.67 -28.13 8.93
N PHE A 65 3.56 -28.40 8.26
CA PHE A 65 2.81 -27.39 7.51
C PHE A 65 2.35 -26.24 8.43
N TRP A 66 1.85 -26.57 9.61
CA TRP A 66 1.45 -25.58 10.61
C TRP A 66 2.64 -24.71 11.05
N LEU A 67 3.79 -25.34 11.37
CA LEU A 67 5.01 -24.62 11.76
C LEU A 67 5.53 -23.68 10.67
N VAL A 68 5.59 -24.17 9.43
CA VAL A 68 6.02 -23.35 8.28
C VAL A 68 5.07 -22.19 8.05
N SER A 69 3.76 -22.43 8.11
CA SER A 69 2.75 -21.39 7.94
C SER A 69 2.79 -20.37 9.08
N ALA A 70 2.95 -20.80 10.33
CA ALA A 70 3.12 -19.94 11.48
C ALA A 70 4.42 -19.11 11.37
N TRP A 71 5.53 -19.73 10.94
CA TRP A 71 6.80 -19.04 10.74
C TRP A 71 6.72 -18.00 9.63
N LEU A 72 6.09 -18.32 8.49
CA LEU A 72 5.83 -17.37 7.40
C LEU A 72 4.96 -16.21 7.88
N SER A 73 3.91 -16.48 8.62
CA SER A 73 3.04 -15.43 9.21
C SER A 73 3.81 -14.54 10.20
N LEU A 74 4.66 -15.16 11.05
CA LEU A 74 5.49 -14.40 11.99
C LEU A 74 6.58 -13.59 11.29
N ARG A 75 7.18 -14.15 10.22
CA ARG A 75 8.17 -13.44 9.39
C ARG A 75 7.51 -12.24 8.70
N TRP A 76 6.32 -12.42 8.16
CA TRP A 76 5.54 -11.36 7.54
C TRP A 76 5.20 -10.25 8.56
N LEU A 77 4.72 -10.59 9.76
CA LEU A 77 4.47 -9.65 10.86
C LEU A 77 5.74 -8.92 11.36
N ARG A 78 6.93 -9.54 11.17
CA ARG A 78 8.21 -8.91 11.52
C ARG A 78 8.77 -8.05 10.39
N THR A 79 8.36 -8.31 9.16
CA THR A 79 8.79 -7.54 7.96
C THR A 79 7.95 -6.27 7.80
N ASP A 80 6.70 -6.28 8.26
CA ASP A 80 5.99 -5.07 8.61
C ASP A 80 6.73 -4.47 9.82
N LYS A 81 7.57 -3.46 9.52
CA LYS A 81 8.42 -2.74 10.48
C LYS A 81 7.73 -2.61 11.82
N PRO A 82 8.51 -2.66 12.93
CA PRO A 82 7.98 -2.20 14.20
C PRO A 82 7.41 -0.81 13.92
N ALA A 83 6.09 -0.71 13.98
CA ALA A 83 5.44 0.56 14.01
C ALA A 83 6.23 1.37 15.05
N SER A 84 6.92 2.40 14.61
CA SER A 84 7.20 3.55 15.44
C SER A 84 6.00 3.73 16.34
N PRO A 85 6.12 4.04 17.64
CA PRO A 85 4.96 4.00 18.53
C PRO A 85 3.79 4.61 17.76
N ALA A 86 2.79 3.79 17.44
CA ALA A 86 1.76 4.04 16.42
C ALA A 86 1.02 5.39 16.60
N GLY A 87 1.31 6.09 17.68
CA GLY A 87 0.85 7.44 17.98
C GLY A 87 1.68 8.57 17.38
N GLU A 88 2.99 8.42 17.17
CA GLU A 88 3.82 9.54 16.67
C GLU A 88 3.70 9.69 15.16
N ASP A 89 3.69 8.60 14.41
CA ASP A 89 3.58 8.64 12.96
C ASP A 89 2.16 9.03 12.53
N ASP A 90 1.14 8.55 13.26
CA ASP A 90 -0.25 9.02 13.10
C ASP A 90 -0.40 10.51 13.46
N ALA A 91 0.38 11.01 14.43
CA ALA A 91 0.39 12.43 14.78
C ALA A 91 1.04 13.27 13.69
N LEU A 92 2.18 12.84 13.15
CA LEU A 92 2.86 13.50 12.02
C LEU A 92 1.98 13.52 10.77
N TYR A 93 1.28 12.41 10.45
CA TYR A 93 0.36 12.38 9.32
C TYR A 93 -0.80 13.36 9.51
N ARG A 94 -1.40 13.40 10.70
CA ARG A 94 -2.48 14.36 11.01
C ARG A 94 -2.01 15.80 11.00
N GLU A 95 -0.79 16.07 11.47
CA GLU A 95 -0.15 17.37 11.39
C GLU A 95 0.04 17.81 9.94
N ALA A 96 0.60 16.93 9.10
CA ALA A 96 0.76 17.18 7.67
C ALA A 96 -0.58 17.45 6.98
N GLN A 97 -1.60 16.65 7.29
CA GLN A 97 -2.95 16.84 6.76
C GLN A 97 -3.57 18.18 7.21
N ALA A 98 -3.35 18.56 8.48
CA ALA A 98 -3.84 19.84 8.99
C ALA A 98 -3.15 21.03 8.30
N HIS A 99 -1.85 20.96 8.03
CA HIS A 99 -1.13 21.97 7.25
C HIS A 99 -1.60 22.00 5.80
N TYR A 100 -1.80 20.85 5.17
CA TYR A 100 -2.36 20.74 3.82
C TYR A 100 -3.73 21.44 3.71
N LEU A 101 -4.65 21.17 4.64
CA LEU A 101 -5.98 21.78 4.65
C LEU A 101 -5.95 23.30 4.90
N ARG A 102 -4.89 23.82 5.52
CA ARG A 102 -4.68 25.24 5.72
C ARG A 102 -3.93 25.93 4.56
N ALA A 103 -3.64 25.18 3.50
CA ALA A 103 -2.78 25.60 2.38
C ALA A 103 -1.36 26.03 2.80
N SER A 104 -0.88 25.57 3.97
CA SER A 104 0.50 25.75 4.44
C SER A 104 1.39 24.69 3.79
N TRP A 105 1.61 24.81 2.48
CA TRP A 105 2.24 23.76 1.67
C TRP A 105 3.64 23.39 2.15
N PHE A 106 4.44 24.36 2.55
CA PHE A 106 5.80 24.12 3.04
C PHE A 106 5.81 23.29 4.32
N ASP A 107 4.98 23.67 5.31
CA ASP A 107 4.91 22.93 6.58
C ASP A 107 4.39 21.52 6.40
N ALA A 108 3.41 21.34 5.50
CA ALA A 108 2.88 20.04 5.12
C ALA A 108 3.96 19.17 4.45
N GLU A 109 4.77 19.73 3.53
CA GLU A 109 5.87 19.03 2.88
C GLU A 109 6.93 18.59 3.90
N VAL A 110 7.31 19.46 4.84
CA VAL A 110 8.28 19.14 5.90
C VAL A 110 7.76 18.02 6.79
N ALA A 111 6.48 18.07 7.21
CA ALA A 111 5.89 17.04 8.06
C ALA A 111 5.82 15.68 7.31
N LEU A 112 5.43 15.68 6.03
CA LEU A 112 5.41 14.48 5.18
C LEU A 112 6.82 13.94 4.93
N GLY A 113 7.81 14.82 4.73
CA GLY A 113 9.21 14.43 4.61
C GLY A 113 9.71 13.67 5.83
N ARG A 114 9.49 14.21 7.03
CA ARG A 114 9.85 13.55 8.30
C ARG A 114 9.15 12.20 8.48
N LEU A 115 7.88 12.12 8.06
CA LEU A 115 7.14 10.86 8.12
C LEU A 115 7.73 9.83 7.14
N LEU A 116 8.02 10.23 5.92
CA LEU A 116 8.59 9.34 4.88
C LEU A 116 10.05 8.95 5.16
N GLU A 117 10.82 9.74 5.91
CA GLU A 117 12.14 9.34 6.43
C GLU A 117 12.01 8.18 7.42
N ARG A 118 10.98 8.21 8.27
CA ARG A 118 10.70 7.14 9.22
C ARG A 118 10.03 5.93 8.56
N GLN A 119 9.08 6.19 7.68
CA GLN A 119 8.29 5.17 6.96
C GLN A 119 8.35 5.37 5.44
N PRO A 120 9.44 4.99 4.77
CA PRO A 120 9.62 5.19 3.32
C PRO A 120 8.59 4.46 2.45
N ARG A 121 7.87 3.47 3.02
CA ARG A 121 6.84 2.69 2.32
C ARG A 121 5.41 3.08 2.68
N ASP A 122 5.22 4.19 3.38
CA ASP A 122 3.89 4.70 3.67
C ASP A 122 3.24 5.22 2.38
N ALA A 123 2.23 4.48 1.90
CA ALA A 123 1.53 4.79 0.68
C ALA A 123 0.62 6.03 0.84
N ASP A 124 0.04 6.21 2.01
CA ASP A 124 -0.89 7.29 2.31
C ASP A 124 -0.16 8.63 2.37
N ALA A 125 0.98 8.67 3.07
CA ALA A 125 1.85 9.84 3.15
C ALA A 125 2.42 10.22 1.78
N ARG A 126 2.80 9.22 0.98
CA ARG A 126 3.37 9.44 -0.36
C ARG A 126 2.34 9.96 -1.35
N LEU A 127 1.10 9.46 -1.28
CA LEU A 127 0.00 9.98 -2.09
C LEU A 127 -0.29 11.44 -1.75
N LEU A 128 -0.41 11.75 -0.44
CA LEU A 128 -0.64 13.11 0.01
C LEU A 128 0.49 14.07 -0.41
N LEU A 129 1.75 13.61 -0.40
CA LEU A 129 2.89 14.39 -0.89
C LEU A 129 2.79 14.64 -2.40
N ALA A 130 2.39 13.64 -3.19
CA ALA A 130 2.21 13.82 -4.64
C ALA A 130 1.12 14.85 -4.95
N THR A 131 -0.03 14.75 -4.27
CA THR A 131 -1.13 15.71 -4.39
C THR A 131 -0.68 17.15 -4.00
N LEU A 132 0.08 17.27 -2.90
CA LEU A 132 0.64 18.56 -2.45
C LEU A 132 1.57 19.15 -3.50
N LEU A 133 2.51 18.37 -4.03
CA LEU A 133 3.45 18.82 -5.05
C LEU A 133 2.73 19.28 -6.33
N ARG A 134 1.64 18.59 -6.73
CA ARG A 134 0.80 19.04 -7.84
C ARG A 134 0.20 20.42 -7.54
N HIS A 135 -0.40 20.63 -6.36
CA HIS A 135 -0.95 21.93 -5.98
C HIS A 135 0.10 23.04 -5.93
N CYS A 136 1.34 22.71 -5.62
CA CYS A 136 2.48 23.65 -5.69
C CYS A 136 2.99 23.86 -7.13
N GLY A 137 2.43 23.17 -8.11
CA GLY A 137 2.86 23.27 -9.50
C GLY A 137 4.14 22.50 -9.83
N ARG A 138 4.67 21.69 -8.91
CA ARG A 138 5.88 20.85 -9.08
C ARG A 138 5.51 19.51 -9.69
N CYS A 139 4.95 19.54 -10.92
CA CYS A 139 4.36 18.37 -11.58
C CYS A 139 5.33 17.21 -11.79
N ASP A 140 6.62 17.48 -12.05
CA ASP A 140 7.62 16.43 -12.29
C ASP A 140 7.97 15.67 -11.01
N GLU A 141 8.03 16.37 -9.90
CA GLU A 141 8.26 15.77 -8.60
C GLU A 141 7.03 14.99 -8.12
N ALA A 142 5.82 15.52 -8.35
CA ALA A 142 4.58 14.82 -8.07
C ALA A 142 4.52 13.48 -8.82
N GLU A 143 4.84 13.48 -10.11
CA GLU A 143 4.89 12.25 -10.91
C GLU A 143 5.97 11.28 -10.43
N ALA A 144 7.13 11.77 -9.98
CA ALA A 144 8.16 10.93 -9.39
C ALA A 144 7.66 10.21 -8.12
N GLN A 145 6.90 10.92 -7.26
CA GLN A 145 6.29 10.30 -6.08
C GLN A 145 5.24 9.25 -6.44
N LEU A 146 4.40 9.50 -7.45
CA LEU A 146 3.41 8.52 -7.92
C LEU A 146 4.06 7.27 -8.51
N ARG A 147 5.18 7.40 -9.24
CA ARG A 147 5.94 6.26 -9.76
C ARG A 147 6.55 5.39 -8.64
N VAL A 148 6.99 6.01 -7.56
CA VAL A 148 7.49 5.27 -6.39
C VAL A 148 6.34 4.61 -5.67
N LEU A 149 5.21 5.31 -5.50
CA LEU A 149 4.01 4.79 -4.85
C LEU A 149 3.50 3.52 -5.53
N GLU A 150 3.43 3.49 -6.86
CA GLU A 150 2.94 2.32 -7.62
C GLU A 150 3.73 1.04 -7.36
N LYS A 151 5.00 1.15 -6.97
CA LYS A 151 5.86 0.00 -6.67
C LYS A 151 5.67 -0.52 -5.25
N LEU A 152 4.86 0.16 -4.43
CA LEU A 152 4.60 -0.23 -3.06
C LEU A 152 3.41 -1.20 -2.99
N ASP A 153 3.52 -2.22 -2.13
CA ASP A 153 2.44 -3.18 -1.91
C ASP A 153 1.15 -2.51 -1.40
N GLY A 154 1.28 -1.41 -0.64
CA GLY A 154 0.17 -0.58 -0.16
C GLY A 154 -0.54 0.26 -1.23
N ALA A 155 0.00 0.35 -2.46
CA ALA A 155 -0.61 1.12 -3.54
C ALA A 155 -1.90 0.51 -4.09
N VAL A 156 -2.12 -0.78 -3.86
CA VAL A 156 -3.30 -1.52 -4.39
C VAL A 156 -4.60 -0.85 -3.96
N LYS A 157 -4.68 -0.34 -2.74
CA LYS A 157 -5.86 0.36 -2.23
C LYS A 157 -6.08 1.75 -2.86
N TRP A 158 -5.01 2.36 -3.43
CA TRP A 158 -5.01 3.72 -3.97
C TRP A 158 -4.93 3.80 -5.50
N GLN A 159 -5.19 2.70 -6.20
CA GLN A 159 -5.06 2.65 -7.67
C GLN A 159 -5.95 3.65 -8.40
N MET A 160 -7.14 3.91 -7.89
CA MET A 160 -8.07 4.88 -8.49
C MET A 160 -7.56 6.30 -8.32
N GLU A 161 -7.11 6.65 -7.12
CA GLU A 161 -6.57 7.95 -6.76
C GLU A 161 -5.26 8.25 -7.51
N ILE A 162 -4.39 7.25 -7.65
CA ILE A 162 -3.15 7.36 -8.43
C ILE A 162 -3.46 7.68 -9.90
N ARG A 163 -4.45 7.03 -10.50
CA ARG A 163 -4.88 7.31 -11.87
C ARG A 163 -5.44 8.73 -11.98
N GLN A 164 -6.32 9.10 -11.08
CA GLN A 164 -6.92 10.43 -11.04
C GLN A 164 -5.85 11.53 -10.91
N GLU A 165 -4.88 11.37 -10.01
CA GLU A 165 -3.79 12.35 -9.85
C GLU A 165 -2.92 12.44 -11.12
N ARG A 166 -2.68 11.34 -11.81
CA ARG A 166 -1.98 11.36 -13.10
C ARG A 166 -2.74 12.09 -14.21
N ASP A 167 -4.05 11.86 -14.28
CA ASP A 167 -4.89 12.53 -15.26
C ASP A 167 -4.89 14.03 -15.01
N LEU A 168 -4.98 14.47 -13.74
CA LEU A 168 -4.88 15.87 -13.34
C LEU A 168 -3.52 16.47 -13.68
N LEU A 169 -2.41 15.76 -13.41
CA LEU A 169 -1.07 16.20 -13.78
C LEU A 169 -0.90 16.35 -15.29
N ALA A 170 -1.47 15.44 -16.07
CA ALA A 170 -1.43 15.52 -17.53
C ALA A 170 -2.21 16.74 -18.07
N GLU A 171 -3.35 17.06 -17.45
CA GLU A 171 -4.14 18.22 -17.82
C GLU A 171 -3.42 19.53 -17.47
N GLU A 172 -2.89 19.66 -16.24
CA GLU A 172 -2.12 20.84 -15.83
C GLU A 172 -0.89 21.08 -16.70
N ARG A 173 -0.22 20.00 -17.15
CA ARG A 173 0.91 20.11 -18.09
C ARG A 173 0.47 20.64 -19.45
N LYS A 174 -0.68 20.19 -19.97
CA LYS A 174 -1.23 20.69 -21.25
C LYS A 174 -1.59 22.15 -21.15
N GLU A 175 -2.24 22.55 -20.07
CA GLU A 175 -2.62 23.94 -19.84
C GLU A 175 -1.39 24.84 -19.79
N ARG A 176 -0.34 24.44 -19.06
CA ARG A 176 0.92 25.21 -19.01
C ARG A 176 1.63 25.28 -20.36
N ALA A 177 1.64 24.17 -21.12
CA ALA A 177 2.22 24.15 -22.45
C ALA A 177 1.45 25.09 -23.41
N ALA A 178 0.11 25.12 -23.31
CA ALA A 178 -0.73 26.01 -24.09
C ALA A 178 -0.50 27.49 -23.72
N GLN A 179 -0.36 27.78 -22.42
CA GLN A 179 -0.05 29.16 -21.95
C GLN A 179 1.33 29.60 -22.42
N ALA A 180 2.35 28.77 -22.29
CA ALA A 180 3.70 29.08 -22.77
C ALA A 180 3.75 29.26 -24.29
N GLY A 181 2.97 28.49 -25.05
CA GLY A 181 2.83 28.69 -26.51
C GLY A 181 2.12 29.98 -26.87
N ALA A 182 1.13 30.39 -26.09
CA ALA A 182 0.42 31.64 -26.30
C ALA A 182 1.29 32.88 -25.98
N GLU A 183 2.16 32.76 -24.97
CA GLU A 183 3.06 33.86 -24.58
C GLU A 183 4.24 34.04 -25.56
N GLN A 184 4.56 33.01 -26.33
CA GLN A 184 5.61 33.02 -27.35
C GLN A 184 5.16 33.52 -28.71
N LEU A 185 3.86 33.88 -28.91
CA LEU A 185 3.40 34.53 -30.13
C LEU A 185 4.06 35.90 -30.25
N PRO A 186 4.88 36.14 -31.30
CA PRO A 186 5.58 37.40 -31.43
C PRO A 186 4.57 38.55 -31.65
N TRP A 187 4.67 39.58 -30.85
CA TRP A 187 3.87 40.81 -30.94
C TRP A 187 3.90 41.46 -32.32
N SER A 188 4.83 41.03 -33.20
CA SER A 188 4.99 41.53 -34.57
C SER A 188 3.76 41.27 -35.46
N ASP A 189 2.94 40.28 -35.14
CA ASP A 189 1.79 39.89 -35.98
C ASP A 189 0.48 40.57 -35.57
N ILE A 190 0.48 41.34 -34.47
CA ILE A 190 -0.71 41.97 -33.91
C ILE A 190 -0.79 43.48 -34.28
N VAL A 191 0.28 44.09 -34.79
CA VAL A 191 0.25 45.48 -35.20
C VAL A 191 -0.22 45.56 -36.65
N PRO A 192 -1.48 45.93 -36.94
CA PRO A 192 -1.87 46.26 -38.29
C PRO A 192 -1.04 47.46 -38.71
N PHE A 193 -0.29 47.27 -39.78
CA PHE A 193 0.44 48.34 -40.44
C PHE A 193 -0.55 49.48 -40.75
N VAL A 194 -0.65 50.50 -39.88
CA VAL A 194 -1.32 51.74 -40.20
C VAL A 194 -0.42 52.46 -41.19
N GLY A 195 -0.65 52.14 -42.46
CA GLY A 195 0.06 52.68 -43.57
C GLY A 195 -0.18 54.17 -43.68
N ALA A 196 0.89 54.85 -44.00
CA ALA A 196 0.99 56.20 -44.40
C ALA A 196 -0.04 56.57 -45.48
N ALA A 197 -0.71 57.68 -45.25
CA ALA A 197 -1.29 58.53 -46.27
C ALA A 197 -0.69 59.92 -46.09
#